data_dd3885b75fea47deae1c1a92c3b82867
#
_entry.id   dd3885b75fea47deae1c1a92c3b82867
#
_cell.length_a   1.000
_cell.length_b   1.000
_cell.length_c   1.000
_cell.angle_alpha   90.00
_cell.angle_beta   90.00
_cell.angle_gamma   90.00
#
_symmetry.space_group_name_H-M   'P 1'
#
loop_
_entity.id
_entity.type
_entity.pdbx_description
1 polymer ?
#
loop_
_entity_poly.entity_id
_entity_poly.type
_entity_poly.pdbx_seq_one_letter_code
_entity_poly.pdbx_strand_id
1 'polypeptide(L)'
;PLFREFSTDDWSNLNWWELVNNAQVMNLAALPRDYQAPIQPIDTWHVSRKLGMMIEANVLNGKLLMTTMDISSHLDRRLVARQMRKALIDYMESDSFQPALTLPVTVISDLFTKTAPPVNMYTKDSPDELKPKLK
;
A
#
# COMPACT_ATOMS: atom_id res chain seq x y z
N PRO A 1 -15.91 -2.72 6.43
CA PRO A 1 -16.00 -4.18 6.25
C PRO A 1 -14.60 -4.81 6.17
N LEU A 2 -13.64 -4.23 5.41
CA LEU A 2 -12.31 -4.77 5.15
C LEU A 2 -11.52 -5.14 6.43
N PHE A 3 -11.56 -4.32 7.47
CA PHE A 3 -10.84 -4.54 8.73
C PHE A 3 -11.72 -5.07 9.86
N ARG A 4 -12.87 -5.65 9.55
CA ARG A 4 -13.79 -6.17 10.55
C ARG A 4 -13.16 -7.19 11.48
N GLU A 5 -12.34 -8.09 10.91
CA GLU A 5 -11.66 -9.15 11.65
C GLU A 5 -10.21 -8.77 12.04
N PHE A 6 -9.79 -7.55 11.73
CA PHE A 6 -8.49 -7.01 12.11
C PHE A 6 -8.69 -5.78 12.98
N SER A 7 -8.45 -5.91 14.27
CA SER A 7 -8.64 -4.80 15.21
C SER A 7 -7.68 -3.66 14.88
N THR A 8 -8.24 -2.58 14.38
CA THR A 8 -7.58 -1.31 14.16
C THR A 8 -8.50 -0.24 14.68
N ASP A 9 -8.08 0.46 15.72
CA ASP A 9 -8.71 1.72 16.09
C ASP A 9 -8.47 2.70 14.94
N ASP A 10 -9.17 3.78 14.81
CA ASP A 10 -9.13 4.71 13.66
C ASP A 10 -7.72 5.25 13.31
N TRP A 11 -6.68 4.64 13.80
CA TRP A 11 -5.27 4.97 13.61
C TRP A 11 -4.37 3.74 13.67
N SER A 12 -3.19 3.80 13.05
CA SER A 12 -2.20 2.72 13.06
C SER A 12 -1.55 2.57 14.44
N ASN A 13 -1.52 1.35 14.94
CA ASN A 13 -0.86 0.95 16.19
C ASN A 13 0.37 0.08 15.92
N LEU A 14 0.99 -0.49 16.96
CA LEU A 14 2.17 -1.35 16.83
C LEU A 14 1.93 -2.59 15.94
N ASN A 15 0.70 -3.07 15.82
CA ASN A 15 0.39 -4.19 14.93
C ASN A 15 0.70 -3.82 13.47
N TRP A 16 0.45 -2.57 13.08
CA TRP A 16 0.77 -2.10 11.74
C TRP A 16 2.27 -2.09 11.46
N TRP A 17 3.10 -1.89 12.47
CA TRP A 17 4.56 -1.90 12.29
C TRP A 17 5.06 -3.22 11.71
N GLU A 18 4.55 -4.36 12.17
CA GLU A 18 4.92 -5.66 11.62
C GLU A 18 4.57 -5.77 10.11
N LEU A 19 3.45 -5.17 9.71
CA LEU A 19 2.94 -5.27 8.34
C LEU A 19 3.64 -4.32 7.37
N VAL A 20 3.96 -3.11 7.83
CA VAL A 20 4.46 -2.04 6.95
C VAL A 20 5.98 -1.89 6.98
N ASN A 21 6.64 -2.42 8.01
CA ASN A 21 8.09 -2.33 8.12
C ASN A 21 8.78 -3.02 6.93
N ASN A 22 9.63 -2.26 6.23
CA ASN A 22 10.29 -2.68 4.99
C ASN A 22 9.34 -3.02 3.81
N ALA A 23 8.04 -2.77 3.92
CA ALA A 23 7.13 -2.94 2.80
C ALA A 23 7.34 -1.82 1.76
N GLN A 24 7.18 -2.18 0.50
CA GLN A 24 7.16 -1.20 -0.58
C GLN A 24 5.81 -0.49 -0.63
N VAL A 25 5.74 0.64 -1.32
CA VAL A 25 4.50 1.36 -1.56
C VAL A 25 4.25 1.50 -3.06
N MET A 26 2.98 1.45 -3.45
CA MET A 26 2.56 1.68 -4.83
C MET A 26 2.42 3.17 -5.08
N ASN A 27 2.93 3.66 -6.21
CA ASN A 27 2.64 5.01 -6.67
C ASN A 27 1.32 4.98 -7.45
N LEU A 28 0.29 5.59 -6.90
CA LEU A 28 -1.07 5.58 -7.42
C LEU A 28 -1.39 6.79 -8.33
N ALA A 29 -0.38 7.48 -8.86
CA ALA A 29 -0.57 8.65 -9.72
C ALA A 29 -1.37 8.35 -11.00
N ALA A 30 -1.34 7.09 -11.48
CA ALA A 30 -2.11 6.65 -12.64
C ALA A 30 -3.59 6.33 -12.33
N LEU A 31 -3.97 6.28 -11.05
CA LEU A 31 -5.35 6.03 -10.64
C LEU A 31 -6.16 7.34 -10.58
N PRO A 32 -7.49 7.28 -10.67
CA PRO A 32 -8.36 8.45 -10.54
C PRO A 32 -8.04 9.28 -9.30
N ARG A 33 -8.16 10.60 -9.40
CA ARG A 33 -7.81 11.51 -8.29
C ARG A 33 -8.62 11.26 -7.02
N ASP A 34 -9.87 10.94 -7.18
CA ASP A 34 -10.85 10.69 -6.12
C ASP A 34 -10.75 9.29 -5.52
N TYR A 35 -9.99 8.38 -6.16
CA TYR A 35 -9.77 7.05 -5.59
C TYR A 35 -8.98 7.14 -4.29
N GLN A 36 -9.52 6.54 -3.24
CA GLN A 36 -8.86 6.39 -1.95
C GLN A 36 -8.52 4.92 -1.74
N ALA A 37 -7.22 4.64 -1.60
CA ALA A 37 -6.77 3.30 -1.30
C ALA A 37 -7.14 2.93 0.15
N PRO A 38 -7.52 1.67 0.43
CA PRO A 38 -7.85 1.23 1.79
C PRO A 38 -6.73 1.46 2.81
N ILE A 39 -5.47 1.42 2.37
CA ILE A 39 -4.31 1.74 3.19
C ILE A 39 -3.44 2.72 2.42
N GLN A 40 -3.31 3.93 2.97
CA GLN A 40 -2.57 5.04 2.39
C GLN A 40 -1.45 5.49 3.34
N PRO A 41 -0.18 5.21 3.02
CA PRO A 41 0.92 5.85 3.73
C PRO A 41 1.02 7.32 3.32
N ILE A 42 1.40 8.15 4.27
CA ILE A 42 1.68 9.57 4.02
C ILE A 42 3.09 9.67 3.45
N ASP A 43 3.22 10.33 2.30
CA ASP A 43 4.51 10.62 1.69
C ASP A 43 5.26 11.72 2.44
N THR A 44 6.46 11.99 2.00
CA THR A 44 7.25 13.09 2.55
C THR A 44 6.57 14.43 2.28
N TRP A 45 6.70 15.35 3.20
CA TRP A 45 6.12 16.71 3.09
C TRP A 45 6.63 17.53 1.88
N HIS A 46 7.75 17.09 1.27
CA HIS A 46 8.30 17.73 0.08
C HIS A 46 7.62 17.34 -1.24
N VAL A 47 7.07 16.14 -1.35
CA VAL A 47 6.66 15.58 -2.64
C VAL A 47 5.18 15.26 -2.72
N SER A 48 4.54 14.84 -1.64
CA SER A 48 3.10 14.55 -1.54
C SER A 48 2.56 13.67 -2.68
N ARG A 49 3.25 12.57 -2.99
CA ARG A 49 2.76 11.62 -4.00
C ARG A 49 1.53 10.88 -3.47
N LYS A 50 0.65 10.49 -4.37
CA LYS A 50 -0.45 9.59 -4.04
C LYS A 50 0.09 8.17 -3.89
N LEU A 51 0.17 7.69 -2.67
CA LEU A 51 0.73 6.38 -2.34
C LEU A 51 -0.36 5.45 -1.82
N GLY A 52 -0.16 4.14 -1.97
CA GLY A 52 -1.02 3.12 -1.41
C GLY A 52 -0.24 1.85 -1.07
N MET A 53 -0.67 1.14 -0.06
CA MET A 53 -0.15 -0.20 0.29
C MET A 53 -1.17 -1.30 0.00
N MET A 54 -2.40 -0.91 -0.28
CA MET A 54 -3.47 -1.83 -0.68
C MET A 54 -4.37 -1.12 -1.69
N ILE A 55 -4.77 -1.84 -2.73
CA ILE A 55 -5.79 -1.41 -3.68
C ILE A 55 -6.78 -2.54 -3.93
N GLU A 56 -8.00 -2.16 -4.25
CA GLU A 56 -9.01 -3.06 -4.75
C GLU A 56 -9.59 -2.53 -6.06
N ALA A 57 -9.84 -3.41 -7.02
CA ALA A 57 -10.32 -3.04 -8.34
C ALA A 57 -11.03 -4.20 -9.03
N ASN A 58 -11.89 -3.87 -9.99
CA ASN A 58 -12.32 -4.81 -11.00
C ASN A 58 -11.27 -4.82 -12.12
N VAL A 59 -10.82 -6.01 -12.50
CA VAL A 59 -9.83 -6.20 -13.57
C VAL A 59 -10.31 -7.30 -14.49
N LEU A 60 -10.46 -7.02 -15.77
CA LEU A 60 -11.11 -7.93 -16.73
C LEU A 60 -12.51 -8.34 -16.20
N ASN A 61 -12.73 -9.64 -16.03
CA ASN A 61 -13.99 -10.21 -15.54
C ASN A 61 -13.92 -10.62 -14.04
N GLY A 62 -12.89 -10.17 -13.32
CA GLY A 62 -12.65 -10.54 -11.94
C GLY A 62 -12.47 -9.34 -11.01
N LYS A 63 -12.39 -9.65 -9.73
CA LYS A 63 -12.09 -8.67 -8.68
C LYS A 63 -10.68 -8.92 -8.17
N LEU A 64 -9.94 -7.86 -7.95
CA LEU A 64 -8.56 -7.87 -7.46
C LEU A 64 -8.47 -7.13 -6.13
N LEU A 65 -7.83 -7.75 -5.15
CA LEU A 65 -7.25 -7.08 -4.00
C LEU A 65 -5.75 -7.30 -4.04
N MET A 66 -4.98 -6.23 -4.07
CA MET A 66 -3.52 -6.27 -4.13
C MET A 66 -2.93 -5.50 -2.95
N THR A 67 -1.94 -6.09 -2.30
CA THR A 67 -1.23 -5.45 -1.19
C THR A 67 0.28 -5.61 -1.33
N THR A 68 1.02 -4.63 -0.85
CA THR A 68 2.49 -4.66 -0.76
C THR A 68 2.98 -5.13 0.61
N MET A 69 2.07 -5.31 1.57
CA MET A 69 2.41 -5.86 2.87
C MET A 69 2.75 -7.35 2.75
N ASP A 70 3.78 -7.80 3.44
CA ASP A 70 4.07 -9.22 3.52
C ASP A 70 3.10 -9.93 4.48
N ILE A 71 2.08 -10.53 3.92
CA ILE A 71 1.06 -11.33 4.60
C ILE A 71 1.19 -12.83 4.27
N SER A 72 2.35 -13.26 3.79
CA SER A 72 2.57 -14.64 3.32
C SER A 72 3.75 -15.34 3.98
N SER A 73 4.82 -14.61 4.34
CA SER A 73 6.04 -15.19 4.88
C SER A 73 5.95 -15.42 6.39
N HIS A 74 6.51 -16.54 6.84
CA HIS A 74 6.70 -16.86 8.28
C HIS A 74 5.43 -16.72 9.13
N LEU A 75 4.29 -17.14 8.62
CA LEU A 75 3.00 -17.01 9.31
C LEU A 75 2.91 -17.83 10.61
N ASP A 76 3.80 -18.78 10.81
CA ASP A 76 3.96 -19.54 12.06
C ASP A 76 4.38 -18.64 13.23
N ARG A 77 5.14 -17.59 12.97
CA ARG A 77 5.69 -16.65 13.97
C ARG A 77 5.05 -15.27 13.94
N ARG A 78 4.49 -14.89 12.80
CA ARG A 78 3.90 -13.54 12.57
C ARG A 78 2.40 -13.59 12.75
N LEU A 79 1.97 -13.41 14.00
CA LEU A 79 0.55 -13.47 14.35
C LEU A 79 -0.27 -12.37 13.71
N VAL A 80 0.29 -11.16 13.61
CA VAL A 80 -0.40 -10.00 13.02
C VAL A 80 -0.58 -10.21 11.51
N ALA A 81 0.46 -10.66 10.80
CA ALA A 81 0.36 -10.97 9.38
C ALA A 81 -0.66 -12.09 9.11
N ARG A 82 -0.70 -13.11 9.96
CA ARG A 82 -1.68 -14.20 9.87
C ARG A 82 -3.11 -13.69 10.06
N GLN A 83 -3.33 -12.82 11.04
CA GLN A 83 -4.65 -12.22 11.29
C GLN A 83 -5.07 -11.30 10.14
N MET A 84 -4.16 -10.46 9.64
CA MET A 84 -4.44 -9.61 8.48
C MET A 84 -4.79 -10.46 7.25
N ARG A 85 -4.00 -11.50 6.97
CA ARG A 85 -4.28 -12.42 5.86
C ARG A 85 -5.68 -13.03 5.97
N LYS A 86 -6.03 -13.51 7.17
CA LYS A 86 -7.38 -14.06 7.41
C LYS A 86 -8.46 -13.02 7.13
N ALA A 87 -8.32 -11.83 7.70
CA ALA A 87 -9.29 -10.75 7.52
C ALA A 87 -9.48 -10.38 6.04
N LEU A 88 -8.41 -10.34 5.25
CA LEU A 88 -8.48 -10.05 3.82
C LEU A 88 -9.17 -11.19 3.04
N ILE A 89 -8.90 -12.45 3.36
CA ILE A 89 -9.55 -13.59 2.72
C ILE A 89 -11.05 -13.56 3.05
N ASP A 90 -11.42 -13.44 4.31
CA ASP A 90 -12.83 -13.38 4.74
C ASP A 90 -13.57 -12.20 4.06
N TYR A 91 -12.89 -11.06 3.90
CA TYR A 91 -13.45 -9.91 3.18
C TYR A 91 -13.66 -10.23 1.69
N MET A 92 -12.66 -10.83 1.03
CA MET A 92 -12.74 -11.16 -0.40
C MET A 92 -13.82 -12.22 -0.70
N GLU A 93 -14.12 -13.10 0.25
CA GLU A 93 -15.16 -14.13 0.15
C GLU A 93 -16.55 -13.58 0.47
N SER A 94 -16.64 -12.39 1.07
CA SER A 94 -17.91 -11.78 1.49
C SER A 94 -18.59 -11.00 0.35
N ASP A 95 -19.89 -10.81 0.46
CA ASP A 95 -20.67 -9.93 -0.42
C ASP A 95 -20.24 -8.46 -0.37
N SER A 96 -19.51 -8.08 0.68
CA SER A 96 -18.99 -6.72 0.87
C SER A 96 -17.82 -6.38 -0.05
N PHE A 97 -17.14 -7.39 -0.64
CA PHE A 97 -16.07 -7.16 -1.60
C PHE A 97 -16.63 -6.75 -2.95
N GLN A 98 -16.89 -5.45 -3.09
CA GLN A 98 -17.45 -4.83 -4.30
C GLN A 98 -16.59 -3.63 -4.71
N PRO A 99 -15.42 -3.85 -5.34
CA PRO A 99 -14.56 -2.76 -5.80
C PRO A 99 -15.31 -1.84 -6.77
N ALA A 100 -15.32 -0.54 -6.47
CA ALA A 100 -15.92 0.46 -7.36
C ALA A 100 -15.01 0.83 -8.54
N LEU A 101 -13.69 0.66 -8.37
CA LEU A 101 -12.69 1.01 -9.36
C LEU A 101 -12.55 -0.12 -10.40
N THR A 102 -12.50 0.25 -11.68
CA THR A 102 -12.11 -0.68 -12.76
C THR A 102 -10.77 -0.24 -13.33
N LEU A 103 -9.82 -1.17 -13.40
CA LEU A 103 -8.48 -0.91 -13.91
C LEU A 103 -8.14 -1.81 -15.10
N PRO A 104 -7.51 -1.27 -16.15
CA PRO A 104 -6.92 -2.10 -17.21
C PRO A 104 -5.68 -2.83 -16.68
N VAL A 105 -5.41 -4.01 -17.22
CA VAL A 105 -4.24 -4.84 -16.86
C VAL A 105 -2.93 -4.07 -17.01
N THR A 106 -2.83 -3.17 -17.96
CA THR A 106 -1.66 -2.32 -18.19
C THR A 106 -1.30 -1.47 -16.98
N VAL A 107 -2.30 -0.89 -16.29
CA VAL A 107 -2.06 -0.10 -15.08
C VAL A 107 -1.53 -0.99 -13.95
N ILE A 108 -2.07 -2.21 -13.82
CA ILE A 108 -1.55 -3.18 -12.84
C ILE A 108 -0.10 -3.55 -13.16
N SER A 109 0.20 -3.86 -14.43
CA SER A 109 1.58 -4.18 -14.86
C SER A 109 2.54 -3.03 -14.58
N ASP A 110 2.12 -1.79 -14.82
CA ASP A 110 2.91 -0.59 -14.59
C ASP A 110 3.32 -0.43 -13.12
N LEU A 111 2.49 -0.86 -12.17
CA LEU A 111 2.83 -0.81 -10.74
C LEU A 111 4.05 -1.70 -10.39
N PHE A 112 4.33 -2.72 -11.18
CA PHE A 112 5.47 -3.61 -10.98
C PHE A 112 6.69 -3.25 -11.82
N THR A 113 6.49 -2.63 -12.97
CA THR A 113 7.55 -2.41 -13.96
C THR A 113 8.09 -1.00 -13.99
N LYS A 114 7.27 -0.01 -13.60
CA LYS A 114 7.71 1.39 -13.58
C LYS A 114 8.39 1.74 -12.27
N THR A 115 9.65 2.11 -12.38
CA THR A 115 10.38 2.68 -11.23
C THR A 115 9.98 4.14 -11.04
N ALA A 116 9.63 4.51 -9.81
CA ALA A 116 9.39 5.91 -9.48
C ALA A 116 10.68 6.73 -9.66
N PRO A 117 10.59 7.97 -10.17
CA PRO A 117 11.76 8.83 -10.25
C PRO A 117 12.34 9.06 -8.85
N PRO A 118 13.67 9.16 -8.74
CA PRO A 118 14.30 9.41 -7.44
C PRO A 118 13.81 10.75 -6.88
N VAL A 119 13.47 10.74 -5.59
CA VAL A 119 13.07 11.95 -4.88
C VAL A 119 14.30 12.57 -4.24
N ASN A 120 14.64 13.77 -4.68
CA ASN A 120 15.66 14.56 -3.97
C ASN A 120 15.01 15.23 -2.75
N MET A 121 15.27 14.69 -1.58
CA MET A 121 14.78 15.24 -0.30
C MET A 121 15.60 16.44 0.18
N TYR A 122 16.67 16.78 -0.51
CA TYR A 122 17.58 17.85 -0.13
C TYR A 122 17.50 18.98 -1.14
N THR A 123 17.32 20.18 -0.64
CA THR A 123 17.37 21.41 -1.43
C THR A 123 18.82 21.93 -1.50
N LYS A 124 19.04 22.94 -2.35
CA LYS A 124 20.34 23.60 -2.48
C LYS A 124 20.82 24.18 -1.13
N ASP A 125 19.84 24.59 -0.31
CA ASP A 125 20.07 25.24 0.99
C ASP A 125 20.06 24.26 2.16
N SER A 126 19.90 22.96 1.90
CA SER A 126 20.00 21.95 2.95
C SER A 126 21.44 21.87 3.47
N PRO A 127 21.64 21.77 4.80
CA PRO A 127 22.98 21.58 5.38
C PRO A 127 23.72 20.39 4.78
N ASP A 128 24.99 20.54 4.47
CA ASP A 128 25.78 19.51 3.79
C ASP A 128 25.96 18.23 4.64
N GLU A 129 25.86 18.35 5.97
CA GLU A 129 25.89 17.22 6.90
C GLU A 129 24.70 16.28 6.70
N LEU A 130 23.57 16.80 6.25
CA LEU A 130 22.33 16.05 6.02
C LEU A 130 22.24 15.44 4.62
N LYS A 131 23.09 15.92 3.69
CA LYS A 131 23.11 15.40 2.32
C LYS A 131 23.81 14.05 2.26
N PRO A 132 23.27 13.06 1.52
CA PRO A 132 23.95 11.78 1.36
C PRO A 132 25.33 11.99 0.72
N LYS A 133 26.37 11.51 1.40
CA LYS A 133 27.71 11.47 0.81
C LYS A 133 27.69 10.45 -0.32
N LEU A 134 27.69 10.92 -1.54
CA LEU A 134 27.89 10.07 -2.71
C LEU A 134 29.22 9.31 -2.53
N LYS A 135 29.13 7.99 -2.47
CA LYS A 135 30.30 7.11 -2.53
C LYS A 135 30.70 6.90 -3.97
#